data_6b7a96b2573144feb331f7a1c088e37a
#
_entry.id   6b7a96b2573144feb331f7a1c088e37a
#
_cell.length_a   1.000
_cell.length_b   1.000
_cell.length_c   1.000
_cell.angle_alpha   90.00
_cell.angle_beta   90.00
_cell.angle_gamma   90.00
#
_symmetry.space_group_name_H-M   'P 1'
#
loop_
_entity.id
_entity.type
_entity.pdbx_description
1 polymer ?
#
loop_
_entity_poly.entity_id
_entity_poly.type
_entity_poly.pdbx_seq_one_letter_code
_entity_poly.pdbx_strand_id
1 'polypeptide(L)'
;MNQKPVVAYSSQFALLLGFLGVGLILSGLLMSWLTAVLLHVPFLQVPEALMKPENVQFSRFANALTTFVAFFIPAWAVAKIASKNAFQTLGFNSHINIKQVIAVGVISFGALFLSGSLSAINEIIPMPANFLAKARKMENEYQQTMITLATMKNMGDLLLGLLVIAVAPAIFEEVLFRAGLQRVLVGLTKNAALGIMISSIL
;
A
#
# COMPACT_ATOMS: atom_id res chain seq x y z
N MET A 1 -2.53 -28.76 -6.64
CA MET A 1 -3.05 -29.49 -5.47
C MET A 1 -4.14 -28.65 -4.80
N ASN A 2 -5.42 -29.03 -5.00
CA ASN A 2 -6.58 -28.35 -4.39
C ASN A 2 -6.73 -28.78 -2.92
N GLN A 3 -5.91 -28.26 -2.03
CA GLN A 3 -6.21 -28.38 -0.60
C GLN A 3 -7.38 -27.45 -0.29
N LYS A 4 -8.49 -28.02 0.18
CA LYS A 4 -9.61 -27.21 0.68
C LYS A 4 -9.08 -26.30 1.79
N PRO A 5 -9.41 -24.99 1.78
CA PRO A 5 -8.96 -24.09 2.83
C PRO A 5 -9.50 -24.56 4.18
N VAL A 6 -8.68 -24.42 5.22
CA VAL A 6 -9.05 -24.78 6.61
C VAL A 6 -10.24 -23.94 7.08
N VAL A 7 -10.37 -22.71 6.56
CA VAL A 7 -11.43 -21.74 6.90
C VAL A 7 -12.14 -21.33 5.60
N ALA A 8 -13.46 -21.20 5.65
CA ALA A 8 -14.28 -20.77 4.51
C ALA A 8 -13.81 -19.39 3.99
N TYR A 9 -13.90 -19.18 2.66
CA TYR A 9 -13.46 -17.92 2.03
C TYR A 9 -14.25 -16.70 2.54
N SER A 10 -15.55 -16.87 2.88
CA SER A 10 -16.35 -15.80 3.51
C SER A 10 -15.79 -15.36 4.86
N SER A 11 -15.38 -16.31 5.70
CA SER A 11 -14.73 -16.00 6.97
C SER A 11 -13.35 -15.38 6.78
N GLN A 12 -12.57 -15.86 5.78
CA GLN A 12 -11.28 -15.23 5.44
C GLN A 12 -11.47 -13.78 4.99
N PHE A 13 -12.51 -13.48 4.22
CA PHE A 13 -12.84 -12.13 3.78
C PHE A 13 -13.19 -11.22 4.97
N ALA A 14 -14.08 -11.68 5.84
CA ALA A 14 -14.45 -10.91 7.03
C ALA A 14 -13.26 -10.67 7.97
N LEU A 15 -12.40 -11.68 8.18
CA LEU A 15 -11.17 -11.54 8.96
C LEU A 15 -10.19 -10.57 8.31
N LEU A 16 -10.04 -10.61 6.98
CA LEU A 16 -9.14 -9.70 6.26
C LEU A 16 -9.58 -8.25 6.43
N LEU A 17 -10.88 -7.96 6.26
CA LEU A 17 -11.41 -6.61 6.48
C LEU A 17 -11.28 -6.17 7.94
N GLY A 18 -11.57 -7.06 8.89
CA GLY A 18 -11.43 -6.77 10.32
C GLY A 18 -9.98 -6.46 10.71
N PHE A 19 -9.03 -7.32 10.31
CA PHE A 19 -7.61 -7.12 10.58
C PHE A 19 -7.04 -5.92 9.83
N LEU A 20 -7.50 -5.63 8.61
CA LEU A 20 -7.13 -4.43 7.88
C LEU A 20 -7.58 -3.17 8.61
N GLY A 21 -8.85 -3.12 9.07
CA GLY A 21 -9.34 -1.99 9.85
C GLY A 21 -8.54 -1.77 11.14
N VAL A 22 -8.28 -2.84 11.89
CA VAL A 22 -7.41 -2.78 13.09
C VAL A 22 -6.00 -2.36 12.72
N GLY A 23 -5.42 -2.92 11.65
CA GLY A 23 -4.08 -2.59 11.17
C GLY A 23 -3.94 -1.11 10.80
N LEU A 24 -4.93 -0.53 10.11
CA LEU A 24 -4.95 0.89 9.78
C LEU A 24 -5.00 1.79 11.03
N ILE A 25 -5.82 1.45 12.02
CA ILE A 25 -5.88 2.19 13.28
C ILE A 25 -4.55 2.08 14.03
N LEU A 26 -4.02 0.87 14.18
CA LEU A 26 -2.75 0.63 14.87
C LEU A 26 -1.57 1.31 14.16
N SER A 27 -1.55 1.31 12.83
CA SER A 27 -0.49 1.98 12.06
C SER A 27 -0.50 3.50 12.27
N GLY A 28 -1.68 4.13 12.29
CA GLY A 28 -1.83 5.55 12.58
C GLY A 28 -1.39 5.92 14.01
N LEU A 29 -1.80 5.11 14.99
CA LEU A 29 -1.37 5.29 16.38
C LEU A 29 0.14 5.08 16.53
N LEU A 30 0.70 4.06 15.89
CA LEU A 30 2.14 3.78 15.89
C LEU A 30 2.93 4.93 15.28
N MET A 31 2.48 5.45 14.13
CA MET A 31 3.10 6.61 13.48
C MET A 31 3.14 7.81 14.41
N SER A 32 1.99 8.14 14.99
CA SER A 32 1.87 9.30 15.89
C SER A 32 2.73 9.12 17.14
N TRP A 33 2.70 7.94 17.74
CA TRP A 33 3.48 7.63 18.93
C TRP A 33 4.99 7.67 18.66
N LEU A 34 5.47 6.99 17.61
CA LEU A 34 6.88 6.99 17.22
C LEU A 34 7.39 8.41 16.97
N THR A 35 6.63 9.20 16.22
CA THR A 35 7.00 10.57 15.90
C THR A 35 7.07 11.43 17.17
N ALA A 36 6.06 11.36 18.03
CA ALA A 36 6.02 12.13 19.27
C ALA A 36 7.19 11.77 20.20
N VAL A 37 7.50 10.48 20.35
CA VAL A 37 8.58 10.01 21.24
C VAL A 37 9.97 10.29 20.68
N LEU A 38 10.21 9.97 19.39
CA LEU A 38 11.54 10.04 18.81
C LEU A 38 11.94 11.46 18.38
N LEU A 39 10.97 12.27 17.96
CA LEU A 39 11.21 13.66 17.59
C LEU A 39 10.89 14.65 18.73
N HIS A 40 10.46 14.17 19.89
CA HIS A 40 10.13 14.98 21.07
C HIS A 40 9.12 16.09 20.76
N VAL A 41 8.08 15.79 19.95
CA VAL A 41 7.05 16.74 19.54
C VAL A 41 5.68 16.37 20.12
N PRO A 42 4.81 17.37 20.43
CA PRO A 42 3.43 17.10 20.81
C PRO A 42 2.65 16.36 19.71
N PHE A 43 1.68 15.52 20.09
CA PHE A 43 0.87 14.76 19.13
C PHE A 43 0.21 15.63 18.05
N LEU A 44 -0.22 16.83 18.39
CA LEU A 44 -0.84 17.76 17.44
C LEU A 44 0.15 18.29 16.38
N GLN A 45 1.45 18.26 16.63
CA GLN A 45 2.48 18.75 15.71
C GLN A 45 3.14 17.61 14.90
N VAL A 46 2.70 16.37 15.08
CA VAL A 46 3.23 15.21 14.36
C VAL A 46 3.17 15.39 12.83
N PRO A 47 2.04 15.82 12.21
CA PRO A 47 2.00 16.00 10.76
C PRO A 47 3.03 17.00 10.24
N GLU A 48 3.19 18.13 10.95
CA GLU A 48 4.18 19.16 10.60
C GLU A 48 5.62 18.66 10.78
N ALA A 49 5.88 17.92 11.85
CA ALA A 49 7.21 17.37 12.13
C ALA A 49 7.66 16.37 11.05
N LEU A 50 6.72 15.56 10.53
CA LEU A 50 7.00 14.60 9.46
C LEU A 50 7.30 15.25 8.10
N MET A 51 6.82 16.47 7.87
CA MET A 51 7.06 17.23 6.64
C MET A 51 8.38 18.01 6.64
N LYS A 52 9.06 18.12 7.79
CA LYS A 52 10.33 18.85 7.86
C LYS A 52 11.45 18.11 7.13
N PRO A 53 12.26 18.81 6.29
CA PRO A 53 13.37 18.20 5.56
C PRO A 53 14.43 17.52 6.44
N GLU A 54 14.58 17.97 7.67
CA GLU A 54 15.50 17.40 8.67
C GLU A 54 15.07 16.02 9.13
N ASN A 55 13.75 15.71 9.09
CA ASN A 55 13.15 14.47 9.56
C ASN A 55 12.86 13.48 8.43
N VAL A 56 13.30 13.76 7.20
CA VAL A 56 12.94 12.98 6.01
C VAL A 56 13.30 11.50 6.13
N GLN A 57 14.44 11.16 6.69
CA GLN A 57 14.85 9.76 6.87
C GLN A 57 13.95 9.03 7.85
N PHE A 58 13.62 9.70 8.96
CA PHE A 58 12.68 9.18 9.93
C PHE A 58 11.30 8.98 9.30
N SER A 59 10.80 9.95 8.54
CA SER A 59 9.49 9.91 7.89
C SER A 59 9.39 8.77 6.88
N ARG A 60 10.45 8.52 6.10
CA ARG A 60 10.55 7.38 5.18
C ARG A 60 10.44 6.04 5.92
N PHE A 61 11.26 5.86 6.95
CA PHE A 61 11.27 4.64 7.73
C PHE A 61 9.94 4.41 8.46
N ALA A 62 9.40 5.46 9.09
CA ALA A 62 8.12 5.41 9.78
C ALA A 62 6.98 5.06 8.81
N ASN A 63 6.97 5.63 7.59
CA ASN A 63 6.00 5.29 6.55
C ASN A 63 6.08 3.80 6.14
N ALA A 64 7.27 3.27 5.90
CA ALA A 64 7.43 1.85 5.57
C ALA A 64 6.97 0.94 6.73
N LEU A 65 7.31 1.28 7.97
CA LEU A 65 6.90 0.51 9.14
C LEU A 65 5.38 0.53 9.32
N THR A 66 4.74 1.67 9.17
CA THR A 66 3.28 1.79 9.29
C THR A 66 2.56 1.08 8.15
N THR A 67 3.08 1.14 6.93
CA THR A 67 2.56 0.38 5.79
C THR A 67 2.70 -1.13 6.02
N PHE A 68 3.80 -1.58 6.60
CA PHE A 68 3.99 -2.97 7.00
C PHE A 68 2.91 -3.42 8.00
N VAL A 69 2.66 -2.62 9.04
CA VAL A 69 1.65 -2.91 10.06
C VAL A 69 0.24 -2.87 9.47
N ALA A 70 -0.04 -1.92 8.60
CA ALA A 70 -1.36 -1.74 8.00
C ALA A 70 -1.74 -2.84 7.01
N PHE A 71 -0.78 -3.32 6.20
CA PHE A 71 -1.08 -4.18 5.05
C PHE A 71 -0.49 -5.59 5.18
N PHE A 72 0.79 -5.71 5.52
CA PHE A 72 1.43 -7.02 5.58
C PHE A 72 0.93 -7.88 6.74
N ILE A 73 0.84 -7.31 7.95
CA ILE A 73 0.42 -8.04 9.15
C ILE A 73 -1.00 -8.61 9.00
N PRO A 74 -2.03 -7.84 8.57
CA PRO A 74 -3.36 -8.37 8.33
C PRO A 74 -3.40 -9.53 7.33
N ALA A 75 -2.74 -9.38 6.18
CA ALA A 75 -2.69 -10.42 5.16
C ALA A 75 -1.99 -11.69 5.66
N TRP A 76 -0.88 -11.52 6.36
CA TRP A 76 -0.13 -12.63 6.95
C TRP A 76 -0.95 -13.35 8.04
N ALA A 77 -1.64 -12.62 8.91
CA ALA A 77 -2.49 -13.18 9.96
C ALA A 77 -3.60 -14.07 9.36
N VAL A 78 -4.31 -13.54 8.35
CA VAL A 78 -5.34 -14.33 7.63
C VAL A 78 -4.73 -15.55 6.94
N ALA A 79 -3.59 -15.39 6.26
CA ALA A 79 -2.91 -16.52 5.62
C ALA A 79 -2.50 -17.60 6.62
N LYS A 80 -2.05 -17.21 7.82
CA LYS A 80 -1.68 -18.13 8.89
C LYS A 80 -2.87 -18.90 9.45
N ILE A 81 -4.04 -18.25 9.57
CA ILE A 81 -5.29 -18.91 9.98
C ILE A 81 -5.82 -19.85 8.89
N ALA A 82 -5.70 -19.43 7.63
CA ALA A 82 -6.26 -20.14 6.48
C ALA A 82 -5.41 -21.31 5.98
N SER A 83 -4.12 -21.35 6.28
CA SER A 83 -3.20 -22.37 5.75
C SER A 83 -2.04 -22.69 6.69
N LYS A 84 -1.47 -23.89 6.52
CA LYS A 84 -0.27 -24.33 7.27
C LYS A 84 0.99 -23.54 6.88
N ASN A 85 1.08 -23.06 5.63
CA ASN A 85 2.24 -22.35 5.08
C ASN A 85 1.83 -20.95 4.61
N ALA A 86 1.79 -19.99 5.53
CA ALA A 86 1.35 -18.61 5.25
C ALA A 86 2.16 -17.96 4.10
N PHE A 87 3.49 -18.07 4.11
CA PHE A 87 4.35 -17.46 3.08
C PHE A 87 4.09 -18.00 1.68
N GLN A 88 3.92 -19.32 1.53
CA GLN A 88 3.52 -19.89 0.23
C GLN A 88 2.15 -19.41 -0.22
N THR A 89 1.22 -19.26 0.73
CA THR A 89 -0.13 -18.76 0.47
C THR A 89 -0.11 -17.30 0.02
N LEU A 90 0.83 -16.52 0.53
CA LEU A 90 1.07 -15.12 0.15
C LEU A 90 1.93 -14.96 -1.12
N GLY A 91 2.23 -16.06 -1.83
CA GLY A 91 2.92 -15.99 -3.11
C GLY A 91 4.45 -15.89 -3.03
N PHE A 92 5.04 -16.02 -1.85
CA PHE A 92 6.50 -16.06 -1.70
C PHE A 92 7.05 -17.42 -2.17
N ASN A 93 7.06 -17.60 -3.50
CA ASN A 93 7.59 -18.77 -4.18
C ASN A 93 8.87 -18.40 -4.93
N SER A 94 9.80 -19.35 -5.04
CA SER A 94 11.13 -19.13 -5.62
C SER A 94 11.17 -19.07 -7.16
N HIS A 95 10.06 -19.16 -7.86
CA HIS A 95 10.03 -19.29 -9.32
C HIS A 95 9.53 -18.00 -9.97
N ILE A 96 10.47 -17.14 -10.38
CA ILE A 96 10.20 -15.94 -11.19
C ILE A 96 10.59 -16.24 -12.63
N ASN A 97 9.63 -16.11 -13.55
CA ASN A 97 9.88 -16.26 -14.97
C ASN A 97 10.20 -14.89 -15.59
N ILE A 98 11.31 -14.79 -16.34
CA ILE A 98 11.73 -13.55 -16.99
C ILE A 98 10.62 -12.97 -17.91
N LYS A 99 9.82 -13.80 -18.55
CA LYS A 99 8.68 -13.35 -19.37
C LYS A 99 7.64 -12.60 -18.54
N GLN A 100 7.41 -13.04 -17.29
CA GLN A 100 6.50 -12.35 -16.36
C GLN A 100 7.07 -10.99 -15.95
N VAL A 101 8.37 -10.90 -15.69
CA VAL A 101 9.04 -9.63 -15.36
C VAL A 101 8.90 -8.62 -16.51
N ILE A 102 9.16 -9.06 -17.74
CA ILE A 102 8.99 -8.23 -18.94
C ILE A 102 7.52 -7.80 -19.10
N ALA A 103 6.59 -8.71 -18.97
CA ALA A 103 5.16 -8.41 -19.08
C ALA A 103 4.71 -7.38 -18.04
N VAL A 104 5.13 -7.53 -16.78
CA VAL A 104 4.87 -6.55 -15.71
C VAL A 104 5.47 -5.19 -16.07
N GLY A 105 6.71 -5.14 -16.58
CA GLY A 105 7.35 -3.89 -17.02
C GLY A 105 6.53 -3.17 -18.11
N VAL A 106 6.09 -3.90 -19.13
CA VAL A 106 5.26 -3.34 -20.22
C VAL A 106 3.91 -2.84 -19.70
N ILE A 107 3.24 -3.62 -18.84
CA ILE A 107 1.95 -3.23 -18.25
C ILE A 107 2.13 -1.98 -17.37
N SER A 108 3.18 -1.93 -16.53
CA SER A 108 3.46 -0.78 -15.66
C SER A 108 3.73 0.48 -16.48
N PHE A 109 4.48 0.36 -17.57
CA PHE A 109 4.73 1.47 -18.49
C PHE A 109 3.43 1.96 -19.13
N GLY A 110 2.58 1.05 -19.64
CA GLY A 110 1.26 1.41 -20.16
C GLY A 110 0.35 2.07 -19.12
N ALA A 111 0.40 1.60 -17.87
CA ALA A 111 -0.37 2.17 -16.75
C ALA A 111 0.03 3.61 -16.44
N LEU A 112 1.31 3.99 -16.58
CA LEU A 112 1.77 5.38 -16.41
C LEU A 112 1.11 6.32 -17.45
N PHE A 113 1.05 5.91 -18.72
CA PHE A 113 0.36 6.70 -19.75
C PHE A 113 -1.15 6.81 -19.49
N LEU A 114 -1.77 5.71 -19.10
CA LEU A 114 -3.19 5.70 -18.77
C LEU A 114 -3.49 6.63 -17.59
N SER A 115 -2.69 6.57 -16.53
CA SER A 115 -2.83 7.45 -15.36
C SER A 115 -2.69 8.92 -15.73
N GLY A 116 -1.68 9.28 -16.53
CA GLY A 116 -1.51 10.66 -17.02
C GLY A 116 -2.68 11.14 -17.88
N SER A 117 -3.20 10.27 -18.76
CA SER A 117 -4.35 10.60 -19.60
C SER A 117 -5.63 10.79 -18.76
N LEU A 118 -5.86 9.96 -17.76
CA LEU A 118 -7.00 10.08 -16.85
C LEU A 118 -6.90 11.34 -15.98
N SER A 119 -5.69 11.71 -15.54
CA SER A 119 -5.45 12.98 -14.83
C SER A 119 -5.84 14.18 -15.69
N ALA A 120 -5.40 14.22 -16.94
CA ALA A 120 -5.76 15.28 -17.88
C ALA A 120 -7.27 15.37 -18.12
N ILE A 121 -7.97 14.24 -18.22
CA ILE A 121 -9.44 14.20 -18.34
C ILE A 121 -10.10 14.72 -17.06
N ASN A 122 -9.56 14.36 -15.89
CA ASN A 122 -10.11 14.79 -14.61
C ASN A 122 -10.04 16.32 -14.43
N GLU A 123 -9.01 16.97 -14.96
CA GLU A 123 -8.87 18.43 -14.91
C GLU A 123 -9.93 19.18 -15.73
N ILE A 124 -10.53 18.53 -16.74
CA ILE A 124 -11.56 19.12 -17.60
C ILE A 124 -12.96 19.04 -16.96
N ILE A 125 -13.14 18.18 -15.95
CA ILE A 125 -14.44 18.00 -15.28
C ILE A 125 -14.75 19.22 -14.44
N PRO A 126 -15.87 19.96 -14.73
CA PRO A 126 -16.24 21.14 -13.95
C PRO A 126 -16.65 20.74 -12.54
N MET A 127 -15.95 21.28 -11.54
CA MET A 127 -16.26 21.07 -10.12
C MET A 127 -16.75 22.37 -9.46
N PRO A 128 -17.66 22.29 -8.48
CA PRO A 128 -18.02 23.46 -7.67
C PRO A 128 -16.80 24.09 -7.01
N ALA A 129 -16.72 25.41 -6.95
CA ALA A 129 -15.54 26.15 -6.48
C ALA A 129 -15.04 25.71 -5.08
N ASN A 130 -15.96 25.39 -4.18
CA ASN A 130 -15.64 24.94 -2.83
C ASN A 130 -14.90 23.58 -2.84
N PHE A 131 -15.30 22.65 -3.70
CA PHE A 131 -14.64 21.35 -3.86
C PHE A 131 -13.28 21.51 -4.53
N LEU A 132 -13.19 22.36 -5.56
CA LEU A 132 -11.96 22.65 -6.28
C LEU A 132 -10.89 23.25 -5.34
N ALA A 133 -11.28 24.20 -4.50
CA ALA A 133 -10.36 24.81 -3.52
C ALA A 133 -9.82 23.77 -2.52
N LYS A 134 -10.70 22.90 -2.01
CA LYS A 134 -10.31 21.83 -1.08
C LYS A 134 -9.41 20.77 -1.77
N ALA A 135 -9.77 20.36 -2.98
CA ALA A 135 -8.99 19.41 -3.77
C ALA A 135 -7.58 19.94 -4.05
N ARG A 136 -7.47 21.20 -4.51
CA ARG A 136 -6.14 21.84 -4.75
C ARG A 136 -5.30 21.93 -3.47
N LYS A 137 -5.93 22.24 -2.33
CA LYS A 137 -5.19 22.25 -1.06
C LYS A 137 -4.64 20.88 -0.72
N MET A 138 -5.45 19.82 -0.81
CA MET A 138 -5.02 18.45 -0.55
C MET A 138 -3.93 18.00 -1.54
N GLU A 139 -4.08 18.36 -2.82
CA GLU A 139 -3.08 18.08 -3.86
C GLU A 139 -1.72 18.72 -3.54
N ASN A 140 -1.73 20.01 -3.18
CA ASN A 140 -0.50 20.72 -2.82
C ASN A 140 0.17 20.13 -1.57
N GLU A 141 -0.59 19.76 -0.55
CA GLU A 141 -0.07 19.09 0.65
C GLU A 141 0.54 17.72 0.30
N TYR A 142 -0.14 16.96 -0.56
CA TYR A 142 0.37 15.69 -1.05
C TYR A 142 1.65 15.85 -1.87
N GLN A 143 1.70 16.79 -2.82
CA GLN A 143 2.88 17.06 -3.63
C GLN A 143 4.06 17.51 -2.78
N GLN A 144 3.86 18.40 -1.79
CA GLN A 144 4.92 18.81 -0.86
C GLN A 144 5.47 17.62 -0.07
N THR A 145 4.59 16.75 0.42
CA THR A 145 5.00 15.52 1.11
C THR A 145 5.82 14.61 0.19
N MET A 146 5.37 14.41 -1.04
CA MET A 146 6.10 13.58 -2.02
C MET A 146 7.45 14.17 -2.38
N ILE A 147 7.55 15.48 -2.61
CA ILE A 147 8.81 16.18 -2.88
C ILE A 147 9.78 16.02 -1.70
N THR A 148 9.29 16.19 -0.47
CA THR A 148 10.10 16.03 0.75
C THR A 148 10.63 14.60 0.85
N LEU A 149 9.78 13.60 0.68
CA LEU A 149 10.17 12.19 0.74
C LEU A 149 11.10 11.79 -0.41
N ALA A 150 10.93 12.37 -1.60
CA ALA A 150 11.73 12.09 -2.79
C ALA A 150 13.04 12.88 -2.84
N THR A 151 13.30 13.82 -1.93
CA THR A 151 14.55 14.60 -1.91
C THR A 151 15.72 13.71 -1.50
N MET A 152 16.64 13.44 -2.44
CA MET A 152 17.80 12.57 -2.26
C MET A 152 19.08 13.43 -2.26
N LYS A 153 19.97 13.22 -1.29
CA LYS A 153 21.21 14.00 -1.15
C LYS A 153 22.42 13.32 -1.80
N ASN A 154 22.40 12.01 -1.90
CA ASN A 154 23.49 11.20 -2.47
C ASN A 154 22.96 9.85 -2.97
N MET A 155 23.82 9.06 -3.62
CA MET A 155 23.45 7.76 -4.19
C MET A 155 23.00 6.74 -3.11
N GLY A 156 23.59 6.76 -1.93
CA GLY A 156 23.18 5.90 -0.82
C GLY A 156 21.78 6.26 -0.33
N ASP A 157 21.47 7.55 -0.24
CA ASP A 157 20.14 8.06 0.12
C ASP A 157 19.09 7.72 -0.95
N LEU A 158 19.48 7.75 -2.23
CA LEU A 158 18.63 7.32 -3.34
C LEU A 158 18.27 5.83 -3.23
N LEU A 159 19.27 4.97 -3.03
CA LEU A 159 19.05 3.52 -2.92
C LEU A 159 18.18 3.17 -1.69
N LEU A 160 18.48 3.79 -0.54
CA LEU A 160 17.68 3.61 0.67
C LEU A 160 16.26 4.14 0.49
N GLY A 161 16.11 5.34 -0.09
CA GLY A 161 14.82 5.93 -0.37
C GLY A 161 13.98 5.08 -1.32
N LEU A 162 14.57 4.58 -2.40
CA LEU A 162 13.90 3.66 -3.34
C LEU A 162 13.43 2.39 -2.65
N LEU A 163 14.26 1.79 -1.81
CA LEU A 163 13.91 0.59 -1.06
C LEU A 163 12.75 0.83 -0.10
N VAL A 164 12.78 1.93 0.64
CA VAL A 164 11.87 2.20 1.75
C VAL A 164 10.56 2.86 1.29
N ILE A 165 10.62 3.75 0.28
CA ILE A 165 9.43 4.47 -0.21
C ILE A 165 8.70 3.70 -1.32
N ALA A 166 9.43 2.98 -2.16
CA ALA A 166 8.84 2.31 -3.32
C ALA A 166 8.76 0.79 -3.14
N VAL A 167 9.88 0.11 -2.92
CA VAL A 167 9.92 -1.37 -2.94
C VAL A 167 9.18 -1.97 -1.74
N ALA A 168 9.41 -1.48 -0.53
CA ALA A 168 8.80 -2.05 0.66
C ALA A 168 7.27 -1.87 0.69
N PRO A 169 6.70 -0.66 0.49
CA PRO A 169 5.26 -0.49 0.39
C PRO A 169 4.63 -1.31 -0.74
N ALA A 170 5.24 -1.32 -1.94
CA ALA A 170 4.73 -2.09 -3.06
C ALA A 170 4.62 -3.60 -2.73
N ILE A 171 5.60 -4.17 -2.03
CA ILE A 171 5.53 -5.57 -1.58
C ILE A 171 4.38 -5.75 -0.59
N PHE A 172 4.21 -4.84 0.38
CA PHE A 172 3.18 -4.97 1.41
C PHE A 172 1.77 -4.83 0.83
N GLU A 173 1.58 -3.91 -0.10
CA GLU A 173 0.34 -3.74 -0.85
C GLU A 173 0.04 -4.96 -1.73
N GLU A 174 1.02 -5.46 -2.46
CA GLU A 174 0.87 -6.64 -3.30
C GLU A 174 0.46 -7.89 -2.49
N VAL A 175 1.05 -8.04 -1.29
CA VAL A 175 0.69 -9.12 -0.35
C VAL A 175 -0.75 -8.97 0.13
N LEU A 176 -1.20 -7.77 0.44
CA LEU A 176 -2.58 -7.54 0.87
C LEU A 176 -3.57 -7.74 -0.29
N PHE A 177 -3.37 -7.01 -1.39
CA PHE A 177 -4.36 -6.93 -2.46
C PHE A 177 -4.34 -8.17 -3.33
N ARG A 178 -3.19 -8.64 -3.77
CA ARG A 178 -3.12 -9.80 -4.68
C ARG A 178 -3.13 -11.13 -3.93
N ALA A 179 -2.27 -11.31 -2.96
CA ALA A 179 -2.18 -12.58 -2.24
C ALA A 179 -3.27 -12.75 -1.18
N GLY A 180 -3.72 -11.69 -0.55
CA GLY A 180 -4.81 -11.67 0.43
C GLY A 180 -6.18 -11.54 -0.24
N LEU A 181 -6.55 -10.32 -0.62
CA LEU A 181 -7.90 -9.96 -1.06
C LEU A 181 -8.32 -10.66 -2.36
N GLN A 182 -7.53 -10.54 -3.43
CA GLN A 182 -7.87 -11.15 -4.73
C GLN A 182 -8.03 -12.66 -4.62
N ARG A 183 -7.12 -13.35 -3.91
CA ARG A 183 -7.22 -14.79 -3.69
C ARG A 183 -8.53 -15.18 -3.00
N VAL A 184 -8.92 -14.43 -1.97
CA VAL A 184 -10.16 -14.68 -1.22
C VAL A 184 -11.38 -14.41 -2.11
N LEU A 185 -11.39 -13.33 -2.90
CA LEU A 185 -12.46 -12.99 -3.83
C LEU A 185 -12.60 -14.05 -4.94
N VAL A 186 -11.51 -14.54 -5.50
CA VAL A 186 -11.54 -15.66 -6.47
C VAL A 186 -12.12 -16.91 -5.83
N GLY A 187 -11.77 -17.21 -4.57
CA GLY A 187 -12.34 -18.33 -3.84
C GLY A 187 -13.83 -18.19 -3.52
N LEU A 188 -14.31 -16.98 -3.26
CA LEU A 188 -15.72 -16.65 -3.04
C LEU A 188 -16.55 -16.75 -4.32
N THR A 189 -16.07 -16.11 -5.39
CA THR A 189 -16.80 -16.06 -6.67
C THR A 189 -16.67 -17.34 -7.48
N LYS A 190 -15.69 -18.19 -7.16
CA LYS A 190 -15.28 -19.37 -7.93
C LYS A 190 -14.95 -19.04 -9.39
N ASN A 191 -14.68 -17.78 -9.68
CA ASN A 191 -14.36 -17.26 -11.00
C ASN A 191 -13.17 -16.28 -10.89
N ALA A 192 -12.06 -16.61 -11.56
CA ALA A 192 -10.85 -15.82 -11.49
C ALA A 192 -11.04 -14.39 -12.07
N ALA A 193 -11.76 -14.28 -13.22
CA ALA A 193 -12.00 -13.00 -13.87
C ALA A 193 -12.82 -12.06 -12.95
N LEU A 194 -13.91 -12.57 -12.36
CA LEU A 194 -14.72 -11.79 -11.41
C LEU A 194 -13.94 -11.39 -10.17
N GLY A 195 -13.15 -12.30 -9.60
CA GLY A 195 -12.33 -11.99 -8.42
C GLY A 195 -11.28 -10.89 -8.71
N ILE A 196 -10.65 -10.96 -9.90
CA ILE A 196 -9.70 -9.93 -10.35
C ILE A 196 -10.41 -8.58 -10.58
N MET A 197 -11.54 -8.59 -11.30
CA MET A 197 -12.30 -7.34 -11.55
C MET A 197 -12.73 -6.66 -10.25
N ILE A 198 -13.29 -7.42 -9.30
CA ILE A 198 -13.72 -6.84 -8.02
C ILE A 198 -12.53 -6.28 -7.24
N SER A 199 -11.40 -7.02 -7.18
CA SER A 199 -10.20 -6.54 -6.48
C SER A 199 -9.52 -5.34 -7.14
N SER A 200 -9.79 -5.09 -8.44
CA SER A 200 -9.24 -3.93 -9.17
C SER A 200 -10.08 -2.67 -9.01
N ILE A 201 -11.31 -2.77 -8.51
CA ILE A 201 -12.21 -1.65 -8.25
C ILE A 201 -12.09 -1.16 -6.79
N LEU A 202 -11.69 -2.05 -5.90
CA LEU A 202 -11.48 -1.77 -4.47
C LEU A 202 -10.13 -1.13 -4.22
#